data_2a37705f0e8249dd534ff9a70ba33ef2
#
_entry.id   2a37705f0e8249dd534ff9a70ba33ef2
#
_cell.length_a   1.000
_cell.length_b   1.000
_cell.length_c   1.000
_cell.angle_alpha   90.00
_cell.angle_beta   90.00
_cell.angle_gamma   90.00
#
_symmetry.space_group_name_H-M   'P 1'
#
loop_
_entity.id
_entity.type
_entity.pdbx_description
1 polymer ?
#
loop_
_entity_poly.entity_id
_entity_poly.type
_entity_poly.pdbx_seq_one_letter_code
_entity_poly.pdbx_strand_id
1 'polypeptide(L)'
;SHIAKALLLIGCQKTFRCRYVTATTMLRELLASLADNTLEQKLKRFLTPEILLIDEVGFDRLEQHDPGNANLFHKVIDGRYCKGSTMITTNIDFKELGDYLGDPVITTATVDRMIHHSIIINIEGPSWRLYESKQLNARK
;
A
#
# COMPACT_ATOMS: atom_id res chain seq x y z
N SER A 1 7.57 -5.16 4.47
CA SER A 1 6.39 -6.05 4.63
C SER A 1 6.32 -6.78 5.97
N HIS A 2 7.41 -7.41 6.49
CA HIS A 2 7.35 -8.25 7.69
C HIS A 2 6.86 -7.49 8.94
N ILE A 3 7.46 -6.36 9.26
CA ILE A 3 7.08 -5.51 10.41
C ILE A 3 5.63 -5.04 10.29
N ALA A 4 5.23 -4.57 9.10
CA ALA A 4 3.87 -4.09 8.87
C ALA A 4 2.82 -5.21 9.06
N LYS A 5 3.12 -6.44 8.59
CA LYS A 5 2.25 -7.61 8.82
C LYS A 5 2.18 -8.00 10.29
N ALA A 6 3.29 -7.92 11.02
CA ALA A 6 3.30 -8.17 12.47
C ALA A 6 2.45 -7.14 13.23
N LEU A 7 2.54 -5.85 12.87
CA LEU A 7 1.70 -4.80 13.46
C LEU A 7 0.21 -5.02 13.14
N LEU A 8 -0.10 -5.42 11.89
CA LEU A 8 -1.48 -5.75 11.52
C LEU A 8 -2.02 -6.92 12.34
N LEU A 9 -1.20 -7.96 12.57
CA LEU A 9 -1.59 -9.10 13.40
C LEU A 9 -1.87 -8.67 14.85
N ILE A 10 -1.06 -7.77 15.43
CA ILE A 10 -1.32 -7.18 16.75
C ILE A 10 -2.65 -6.44 16.75
N GLY A 11 -2.96 -5.69 15.68
CA GLY A 11 -4.26 -5.05 15.50
C GLY A 11 -5.42 -6.05 15.54
N CYS A 12 -5.29 -7.18 14.82
CA CYS A 12 -6.29 -8.25 14.84
C CYS A 12 -6.46 -8.85 16.26
N GLN A 13 -5.36 -9.08 16.98
CA GLN A 13 -5.41 -9.57 18.37
C GLN A 13 -6.11 -8.60 19.33
N LYS A 14 -6.06 -7.30 19.02
CA LYS A 14 -6.78 -6.24 19.73
C LYS A 14 -8.21 -6.00 19.21
N THR A 15 -8.74 -6.93 18.41
CA THR A 15 -10.10 -6.92 17.87
C THR A 15 -10.41 -5.81 16.85
N PHE A 16 -9.42 -5.09 16.34
CA PHE A 16 -9.62 -4.16 15.24
C PHE A 16 -9.99 -4.90 13.96
N ARG A 17 -10.86 -4.30 13.16
CA ARG A 17 -11.15 -4.79 11.79
C ARG A 17 -9.98 -4.45 10.88
N CYS A 18 -9.16 -5.44 10.61
CA CYS A 18 -7.94 -5.31 9.84
C CYS A 18 -8.13 -5.85 8.41
N ARG A 19 -7.44 -5.24 7.45
CA ARG A 19 -7.34 -5.73 6.09
C ARG A 19 -5.91 -5.63 5.58
N TYR A 20 -5.45 -6.68 4.97
CA TYR A 20 -4.20 -6.75 4.20
C TYR A 20 -4.51 -6.84 2.71
N VAL A 21 -3.75 -6.10 1.89
CA VAL A 21 -3.79 -6.19 0.43
C VAL A 21 -2.44 -5.71 -0.13
N THR A 22 -2.01 -6.26 -1.27
CA THR A 22 -0.94 -5.64 -2.06
C THR A 22 -1.52 -4.52 -2.93
N ALA A 23 -0.71 -3.50 -3.24
CA ALA A 23 -1.14 -2.39 -4.11
C ALA A 23 -1.68 -2.91 -5.45
N THR A 24 -0.96 -3.85 -6.08
CA THR A 24 -1.36 -4.48 -7.34
C THR A 24 -2.72 -5.17 -7.24
N THR A 25 -2.95 -5.96 -6.20
CA THR A 25 -4.23 -6.67 -6.03
C THR A 25 -5.37 -5.68 -5.82
N MET A 26 -5.16 -4.65 -5.00
CA MET A 26 -6.14 -3.59 -4.77
C MET A 26 -6.53 -2.88 -6.06
N LEU A 27 -5.54 -2.43 -6.83
CA LEU A 27 -5.77 -1.71 -8.09
C LEU A 27 -6.47 -2.59 -9.13
N ARG A 28 -6.08 -3.86 -9.26
CA ARG A 28 -6.76 -4.81 -10.16
C ARG A 28 -8.23 -5.02 -9.77
N GLU A 29 -8.52 -5.19 -8.48
CA GLU A 29 -9.91 -5.33 -8.00
C GLU A 29 -10.74 -4.08 -8.33
N LEU A 30 -10.16 -2.88 -8.16
CA LEU A 30 -10.83 -1.62 -8.43
C LEU A 30 -11.00 -1.37 -9.94
N LEU A 31 -9.98 -1.62 -10.76
CA LEU A 31 -10.08 -1.49 -12.22
C LEU A 31 -11.15 -2.43 -12.80
N ALA A 32 -11.15 -3.69 -12.38
CA ALA A 32 -12.16 -4.66 -12.82
C ALA A 32 -13.58 -4.21 -12.47
N SER A 33 -13.76 -3.52 -11.35
CA SER A 33 -15.06 -3.03 -10.90
C SER A 33 -15.62 -1.84 -11.70
N LEU A 34 -14.81 -1.22 -12.55
CA LEU A 34 -15.26 -0.18 -13.48
C LEU A 34 -16.14 -0.77 -14.59
N ALA A 35 -15.81 -1.99 -15.05
CA ALA A 35 -16.52 -2.65 -16.13
C ALA A 35 -17.94 -3.10 -15.74
N ASP A 36 -18.17 -3.44 -14.47
CA ASP A 36 -19.47 -3.94 -13.95
C ASP A 36 -20.19 -2.90 -13.06
N ASN A 37 -19.71 -1.65 -13.01
CA ASN A 37 -20.28 -0.57 -12.19
C ASN A 37 -20.35 -0.89 -10.69
N THR A 38 -19.45 -1.74 -10.16
CA THR A 38 -19.41 -2.10 -8.73
C THR A 38 -18.35 -1.34 -7.94
N LEU A 39 -17.74 -0.29 -8.49
CA LEU A 39 -16.64 0.46 -7.90
C LEU A 39 -16.93 0.90 -6.46
N GLU A 40 -18.09 1.51 -6.20
CA GLU A 40 -18.47 1.97 -4.86
C GLU A 40 -18.49 0.81 -3.84
N GLN A 41 -19.01 -0.34 -4.25
CA GLN A 41 -19.05 -1.52 -3.40
C GLN A 41 -17.64 -2.06 -3.12
N LYS A 42 -16.77 -2.07 -4.13
CA LYS A 42 -15.38 -2.51 -3.98
C LYS A 42 -14.57 -1.54 -3.14
N LEU A 43 -14.72 -0.23 -3.33
CA LEU A 43 -14.07 0.79 -2.52
C LEU A 43 -14.40 0.62 -1.03
N LYS A 44 -15.66 0.36 -0.67
CA LYS A 44 -16.05 0.14 0.73
C LYS A 44 -15.21 -0.94 1.41
N ARG A 45 -14.76 -1.96 0.69
CA ARG A 45 -13.91 -3.03 1.23
C ARG A 45 -12.55 -2.52 1.73
N PHE A 46 -12.06 -1.42 1.18
CA PHE A 46 -10.80 -0.79 1.56
C PHE A 46 -11.01 0.41 2.51
N LEU A 47 -12.19 1.02 2.50
CA LEU A 47 -12.50 2.19 3.32
C LEU A 47 -13.03 1.83 4.71
N THR A 48 -13.72 0.68 4.87
CA THR A 48 -14.36 0.29 6.13
C THR A 48 -13.45 -0.35 7.20
N PRO A 49 -12.33 -1.02 6.86
CA PRO A 49 -11.42 -1.54 7.88
C PRO A 49 -10.84 -0.42 8.74
N GLU A 50 -10.72 -0.66 10.05
CA GLU A 50 -10.08 0.30 10.97
C GLU A 50 -8.59 0.40 10.70
N ILE A 51 -7.96 -0.72 10.35
CA ILE A 51 -6.55 -0.77 9.93
C ILE A 51 -6.46 -1.41 8.54
N LEU A 52 -5.90 -0.68 7.58
CA LEU A 52 -5.59 -1.17 6.24
C LEU A 52 -4.07 -1.21 6.05
N LEU A 53 -3.54 -2.36 5.64
CA LEU A 53 -2.17 -2.48 5.17
C LEU A 53 -2.17 -2.64 3.65
N ILE A 54 -1.60 -1.64 2.96
CA ILE A 54 -1.30 -1.69 1.52
C ILE A 54 0.18 -2.01 1.37
N ASP A 55 0.48 -3.24 0.98
CA ASP A 55 1.85 -3.75 0.87
C ASP A 55 2.37 -3.61 -0.56
N GLU A 56 3.69 -3.41 -0.69
CA GLU A 56 4.40 -3.44 -1.97
C GLU A 56 3.98 -2.34 -2.96
N VAL A 57 3.70 -1.12 -2.46
CA VAL A 57 3.46 0.03 -3.34
C VAL A 57 4.75 0.35 -4.10
N GLY A 58 4.67 0.45 -5.42
CA GLY A 58 5.83 0.75 -6.25
C GLY A 58 6.59 -0.47 -6.78
N PHE A 59 6.16 -1.69 -6.48
CA PHE A 59 6.90 -2.90 -6.85
C PHE A 59 6.53 -3.47 -8.23
N ASP A 60 5.28 -3.31 -8.68
CA ASP A 60 4.79 -3.92 -9.91
C ASP A 60 4.59 -2.87 -11.01
N ARG A 61 5.08 -3.17 -12.23
CA ARG A 61 4.95 -2.28 -13.42
C ARG A 61 3.51 -2.04 -13.87
N LEU A 62 2.55 -2.83 -13.41
CA LEU A 62 1.13 -2.63 -13.72
C LEU A 62 0.59 -1.29 -13.21
N GLU A 63 1.23 -0.72 -12.20
CA GLU A 63 0.87 0.60 -11.66
C GLU A 63 1.33 1.71 -12.62
N GLN A 64 2.37 1.49 -13.45
CA GLN A 64 2.99 2.50 -14.32
C GLN A 64 2.22 2.83 -15.60
N HIS A 65 1.31 1.98 -16.07
CA HIS A 65 0.82 2.06 -17.46
C HIS A 65 -0.65 2.43 -17.61
N ASP A 66 -1.39 2.60 -16.51
CA ASP A 66 -2.81 2.98 -16.58
C ASP A 66 -3.06 4.24 -15.75
N PRO A 67 -3.39 5.39 -16.40
CA PRO A 67 -3.73 6.64 -15.70
C PRO A 67 -4.89 6.48 -14.70
N GLY A 68 -5.73 5.47 -14.89
CA GLY A 68 -6.80 5.11 -13.97
C GLY A 68 -6.28 4.66 -12.60
N ASN A 69 -5.08 4.08 -12.54
CA ASN A 69 -4.50 3.59 -11.27
C ASN A 69 -4.24 4.71 -10.27
N ALA A 70 -3.71 5.85 -10.72
CA ALA A 70 -3.48 7.01 -9.86
C ALA A 70 -4.79 7.50 -9.21
N ASN A 71 -5.86 7.60 -10.01
CA ASN A 71 -7.18 8.01 -9.54
C ASN A 71 -7.77 7.01 -8.52
N LEU A 72 -7.66 5.72 -8.79
CA LEU A 72 -8.19 4.67 -7.91
C LEU A 72 -7.41 4.60 -6.60
N PHE A 73 -6.08 4.70 -6.67
CA PHE A 73 -5.22 4.78 -5.50
C PHE A 73 -5.55 6.02 -4.66
N HIS A 74 -5.65 7.18 -5.31
CA HIS A 74 -6.05 8.43 -4.67
C HIS A 74 -7.40 8.29 -3.95
N LYS A 75 -8.43 7.71 -4.58
CA LYS A 75 -9.75 7.50 -3.97
C LYS A 75 -9.67 6.68 -2.67
N VAL A 76 -8.79 5.70 -2.60
CA VAL A 76 -8.59 4.91 -1.37
C VAL A 76 -7.90 5.75 -0.29
N ILE A 77 -6.82 6.44 -0.62
CA ILE A 77 -6.07 7.27 0.34
C ILE A 77 -6.93 8.42 0.86
N ASP A 78 -7.59 9.17 -0.03
CA ASP A 78 -8.47 10.28 0.32
C ASP A 78 -9.67 9.83 1.14
N GLY A 79 -10.31 8.72 0.75
CA GLY A 79 -11.44 8.17 1.47
C GLY A 79 -11.11 7.69 2.88
N ARG A 80 -9.84 7.35 3.15
CA ARG A 80 -9.34 6.95 4.47
C ARG A 80 -8.70 8.09 5.27
N TYR A 81 -8.38 9.20 4.62
CA TYR A 81 -7.75 10.34 5.25
C TYR A 81 -8.51 10.80 6.50
N CYS A 82 -7.85 10.87 7.64
CA CYS A 82 -8.40 11.19 8.97
C CYS A 82 -9.55 10.27 9.47
N LYS A 83 -9.76 9.09 8.87
CA LYS A 83 -10.85 8.18 9.24
C LYS A 83 -10.41 6.84 9.79
N GLY A 84 -9.25 6.36 9.39
CA GLY A 84 -8.73 5.07 9.83
C GLY A 84 -7.23 4.96 9.62
N SER A 85 -6.59 4.03 10.31
CA SER A 85 -5.15 3.81 10.20
C SER A 85 -4.82 3.13 8.87
N THR A 86 -3.88 3.71 8.13
CA THR A 86 -3.36 3.11 6.89
C THR A 86 -1.86 2.90 7.02
N MET A 87 -1.43 1.68 6.85
CA MET A 87 -0.01 1.31 6.76
C MET A 87 0.34 1.07 5.30
N ILE A 88 1.44 1.62 4.86
CA ILE A 88 1.93 1.46 3.48
C ILE A 88 3.37 0.98 3.57
N THR A 89 3.72 -0.02 2.77
CA THR A 89 5.11 -0.38 2.53
C THR A 89 5.47 -0.09 1.08
N THR A 90 6.65 0.48 0.89
CA THR A 90 7.15 0.84 -0.43
C THR A 90 8.66 0.62 -0.48
N ASN A 91 9.20 0.42 -1.65
CA ASN A 91 10.63 0.35 -1.96
C ASN A 91 11.09 1.53 -2.82
N ILE A 92 10.18 2.45 -3.16
CA ILE A 92 10.48 3.66 -3.91
C ILE A 92 10.32 4.90 -3.03
N ASP A 93 11.06 5.96 -3.35
CA ASP A 93 10.93 7.25 -2.65
C ASP A 93 9.59 7.92 -3.03
N PHE A 94 9.06 8.74 -2.11
CA PHE A 94 7.85 9.53 -2.36
C PHE A 94 7.96 10.43 -3.60
N LYS A 95 9.17 10.89 -3.93
CA LYS A 95 9.44 11.67 -5.15
C LYS A 95 9.23 10.87 -6.44
N GLU A 96 9.54 9.59 -6.38
CA GLU A 96 9.40 8.68 -7.53
C GLU A 96 7.98 8.15 -7.68
N LEU A 97 7.17 8.24 -6.64
CA LEU A 97 5.78 7.77 -6.65
C LEU A 97 4.93 8.52 -7.69
N GLY A 98 5.29 9.78 -8.00
CA GLY A 98 4.68 10.60 -9.04
C GLY A 98 4.82 10.01 -10.44
N ASP A 99 6.02 9.66 -10.79
CA ASP A 99 6.35 9.05 -12.06
C ASP A 99 5.78 7.63 -12.15
N TYR A 100 5.73 6.95 -11.01
CA TYR A 100 5.25 5.58 -10.88
C TYR A 100 3.74 5.45 -11.13
N LEU A 101 2.92 6.33 -10.57
CA LEU A 101 1.46 6.32 -10.75
C LEU A 101 1.00 6.98 -12.05
N GLY A 102 1.90 7.61 -12.80
CA GLY A 102 1.63 8.11 -14.14
C GLY A 102 0.82 9.42 -14.23
N ASP A 103 0.40 10.00 -13.11
CA ASP A 103 -0.28 11.30 -13.04
C ASP A 103 0.35 12.16 -11.94
N PRO A 104 1.25 13.10 -12.28
CA PRO A 104 1.96 13.92 -11.31
C PRO A 104 1.05 14.77 -10.41
N VAL A 105 -0.07 15.26 -10.93
CA VAL A 105 -0.98 16.14 -10.19
C VAL A 105 -1.73 15.37 -9.12
N ILE A 106 -2.36 14.27 -9.51
CA ILE A 106 -3.09 13.38 -8.59
C ILE A 106 -2.14 12.77 -7.57
N THR A 107 -0.95 12.37 -8.02
CA THR A 107 0.04 11.77 -7.12
C THR A 107 0.55 12.76 -6.10
N THR A 108 0.82 14.01 -6.47
CA THR A 108 1.23 15.05 -5.51
C THR A 108 0.18 15.20 -4.41
N ALA A 109 -1.10 15.31 -4.79
CA ALA A 109 -2.20 15.41 -3.82
C ALA A 109 -2.35 14.15 -2.95
N THR A 110 -2.03 12.97 -3.50
CA THR A 110 -2.08 11.70 -2.77
C THR A 110 -0.94 11.61 -1.75
N VAL A 111 0.29 11.92 -2.19
CA VAL A 111 1.48 11.92 -1.33
C VAL A 111 1.34 12.92 -0.19
N ASP A 112 0.82 14.12 -0.46
CA ASP A 112 0.55 15.11 0.58
C ASP A 112 -0.35 14.56 1.70
N ARG A 113 -1.45 13.89 1.33
CA ARG A 113 -2.33 13.22 2.31
C ARG A 113 -1.67 12.05 3.03
N MET A 114 -0.83 11.29 2.34
CA MET A 114 -0.10 10.17 2.94
C MET A 114 0.89 10.64 4.00
N ILE A 115 1.57 11.78 3.77
CA ILE A 115 2.62 12.28 4.65
C ILE A 115 2.05 13.10 5.81
N HIS A 116 0.97 13.83 5.62
CA HIS A 116 0.48 14.86 6.54
C HIS A 116 0.35 14.41 8.00
N HIS A 117 -0.14 13.20 8.28
CA HIS A 117 -0.27 12.65 9.64
C HIS A 117 0.47 11.32 9.80
N SER A 118 1.53 11.09 9.02
CA SER A 118 2.21 9.80 9.00
C SER A 118 3.43 9.75 9.91
N ILE A 119 3.74 8.53 10.35
CA ILE A 119 5.04 8.18 10.91
C ILE A 119 5.81 7.49 9.80
N ILE A 120 6.85 8.15 9.29
CA ILE A 120 7.72 7.61 8.24
C ILE A 120 8.84 6.83 8.90
N ILE A 121 8.97 5.55 8.54
CA ILE A 121 10.04 4.67 9.02
C ILE A 121 10.89 4.28 7.82
N ASN A 122 12.10 4.82 7.75
CA ASN A 122 13.09 4.40 6.76
C ASN A 122 13.93 3.25 7.33
N ILE A 123 14.01 2.13 6.60
CA ILE A 123 14.76 0.94 7.00
C ILE A 123 15.87 0.73 6.00
N GLU A 124 17.08 1.06 6.41
CA GLU A 124 18.29 0.86 5.63
C GLU A 124 19.11 -0.30 6.20
N GLY A 125 19.89 -0.94 5.34
CA GLY A 125 20.82 -1.99 5.76
C GLY A 125 20.78 -3.23 4.86
N PRO A 126 21.63 -4.23 5.17
CA PRO A 126 21.70 -5.45 4.40
C PRO A 126 20.42 -6.28 4.53
N SER A 127 20.05 -6.97 3.46
CA SER A 127 18.89 -7.85 3.46
C SER A 127 19.02 -8.98 4.48
N TRP A 128 18.07 -9.07 5.41
CA TRP A 128 18.00 -10.19 6.37
C TRP A 128 17.88 -11.55 5.66
N ARG A 129 17.12 -11.63 4.57
CA ARG A 129 17.00 -12.86 3.78
C ARG A 129 18.33 -13.32 3.21
N LEU A 130 19.17 -12.38 2.76
CA LEU A 130 20.52 -12.68 2.28
C LEU A 130 21.43 -13.16 3.41
N TYR A 131 21.33 -12.52 4.57
CA TYR A 131 22.07 -12.93 5.77
C TYR A 131 21.70 -14.35 6.19
N GLU A 132 20.41 -14.64 6.33
CA GLU A 132 19.88 -15.96 6.72
C GLU A 132 20.28 -17.05 5.72
N SER A 133 20.19 -16.76 4.40
CA SER A 133 20.64 -17.68 3.34
C SER A 133 22.13 -18.01 3.45
N LYS A 134 22.99 -17.02 3.75
CA LYS A 134 24.42 -17.26 3.98
C LYS A 134 24.67 -18.13 5.20
N GLN A 135 23.94 -17.93 6.30
CA GLN A 135 24.06 -18.75 7.50
C GLN A 135 23.64 -20.21 7.28
N LEU A 136 22.56 -20.42 6.53
CA LEU A 136 22.08 -21.77 6.18
C LEU A 136 23.08 -22.51 5.27
N ASN A 137 23.72 -21.82 4.33
CA ASN A 137 24.72 -22.42 3.46
C ASN A 137 26.07 -22.68 4.14
N ALA A 138 26.41 -21.93 5.18
CA ALA A 138 27.62 -22.14 5.98
C ALA A 138 27.50 -23.35 6.96
N ARG A 139 26.27 -23.85 7.17
CA ARG A 139 26.00 -25.03 8.03
C ARG A 139 25.92 -26.35 7.25
N LYS A 140 26.06 -26.33 5.94
CA LYS A 140 26.19 -27.50 5.05
C LYS A 140 27.66 -27.78 4.75
#